data_d5b39f66e263e393838fe237cdaf9e2a
#
_entry.id   d5b39f66e263e393838fe237cdaf9e2a
#
_cell.length_a   1.000
_cell.length_b   1.000
_cell.length_c   1.000
_cell.angle_alpha   90.00
_cell.angle_beta   90.00
_cell.angle_gamma   90.00
#
_symmetry.space_group_name_H-M   'P 1'
#
loop_
_entity.id
_entity.type
_entity.pdbx_description
1 polymer ?
#
loop_
_entity_poly.entity_id
_entity_poly.type
_entity_poly.pdbx_seq_one_letter_code
_entity_poly.pdbx_strand_id
1 'polypeptide(L)'
;ARITYRSTEPLGAVITGAEEVKNWTLYQGNVWVCRIGNSLFGNYNPYTTYVYGDWYFAGRSKHTGAVYLNDKMLYEAESLEACIKGEVWEYSWEPEDSVYKWYAEQDGEETVIYANFQGKNPNEEKVEINVRRECFMPEKTGVSYLTVSGFRIEKAATTWAPPAAYQDGMISPHWSKGWIIEDCEISNSKCAGICLGKYLDPDNEHYFTYKHVKSPTQMERDAVCRGQYHGWLKENVGSHIIRRCNIHNCEQGGIIGRMGGVFSIIEDNHIHHINNMMELGGAEIAGTKMHAAIDVIFRRNHIHHCTMGIWCDWEAQGTRITQNLLHDNQRPEFAKQLPGGMMSQDIFVEVSHGPTLIDNNILLSDVSLRMATEGVAMVHNLICGSFTVVGGGTDNIVEGVNRARYTPYHIPHRTEVMGFMTILHGDDRFYNNIFVQKWPAESLLIRHDSDDGVD
;
A
#
# COMPACT_ATOMS: atom_id res chain seq x y z
N ALA A 1 -1.88 26.96 15.30
CA ALA A 1 -1.22 26.19 16.37
C ALA A 1 -1.30 24.70 16.04
N ARG A 2 -0.28 23.92 16.42
CA ARG A 2 -0.29 22.46 16.30
C ARG A 2 -1.12 21.85 17.44
N ILE A 3 -1.95 20.86 17.12
CA ILE A 3 -2.70 20.08 18.10
C ILE A 3 -2.08 18.69 18.17
N THR A 4 -1.84 18.20 19.38
CA THR A 4 -1.24 16.89 19.61
C THR A 4 -2.25 15.96 20.29
N TYR A 5 -2.49 14.81 19.67
CA TYR A 5 -3.14 13.66 20.25
C TYR A 5 -2.03 12.68 20.67
N ARG A 6 -1.96 12.37 21.94
CA ARG A 6 -0.89 11.49 22.46
C ARG A 6 -1.45 10.49 23.46
N SER A 7 -1.02 9.24 23.33
CA SER A 7 -1.21 8.26 24.39
C SER A 7 -0.36 8.64 25.63
N THR A 8 -0.93 8.53 26.81
CA THR A 8 -0.19 8.83 28.06
C THR A 8 0.92 7.82 28.34
N GLU A 9 0.67 6.57 27.99
CA GLU A 9 1.65 5.50 28.04
C GLU A 9 2.04 5.11 26.59
N PRO A 10 3.32 4.89 26.31
CA PRO A 10 3.74 4.46 24.97
C PRO A 10 2.98 3.20 24.53
N LEU A 11 2.26 3.30 23.41
CA LEU A 11 1.39 2.24 22.84
C LEU A 11 0.31 1.72 23.81
N GLY A 12 0.02 2.46 24.88
CA GLY A 12 -0.96 2.05 25.89
C GLY A 12 -2.41 2.26 25.46
N ALA A 13 -2.67 3.26 24.62
CA ALA A 13 -4.00 3.52 24.07
C ALA A 13 -4.14 2.94 22.66
N VAL A 14 -5.29 2.31 22.41
CA VAL A 14 -5.62 1.67 21.13
C VAL A 14 -6.74 2.45 20.45
N ILE A 15 -6.55 2.74 19.18
CA ILE A 15 -7.59 3.24 18.28
C ILE A 15 -7.85 2.12 17.26
N THR A 16 -9.00 1.45 17.39
CA THR A 16 -9.31 0.27 16.57
C THR A 16 -10.50 0.49 15.66
N GLY A 17 -10.41 -0.09 14.46
CA GLY A 17 -11.54 -0.22 13.54
C GLY A 17 -12.44 -1.43 13.83
N ALA A 18 -12.09 -2.25 14.82
CA ALA A 18 -12.78 -3.50 15.13
C ALA A 18 -13.63 -3.42 16.40
N GLU A 19 -14.54 -4.39 16.54
CA GLU A 19 -15.32 -4.67 17.75
C GLU A 19 -15.12 -6.11 18.17
N GLU A 20 -15.05 -6.35 19.49
CA GLU A 20 -15.02 -7.70 20.04
C GLU A 20 -16.41 -8.35 19.93
N VAL A 21 -16.44 -9.58 19.45
CA VAL A 21 -17.68 -10.34 19.23
C VAL A 21 -17.67 -11.62 20.07
N LYS A 22 -18.72 -11.78 20.84
CA LYS A 22 -19.04 -12.97 21.64
C LYS A 22 -20.31 -13.66 21.13
N ASN A 23 -20.74 -14.68 21.81
CA ASN A 23 -21.93 -15.48 21.47
C ASN A 23 -21.83 -16.25 20.15
N TRP A 24 -20.63 -16.71 19.88
CA TRP A 24 -20.40 -17.67 18.81
C TRP A 24 -21.06 -19.02 19.15
N THR A 25 -21.75 -19.61 18.19
CA THR A 25 -22.34 -20.96 18.28
C THR A 25 -21.62 -21.92 17.38
N LEU A 26 -21.36 -23.12 17.87
CA LEU A 26 -20.72 -24.15 17.05
C LEU A 26 -21.66 -24.52 15.87
N TYR A 27 -21.14 -24.39 14.65
CA TYR A 27 -21.86 -24.71 13.44
C TYR A 27 -21.57 -26.14 12.97
N GLN A 28 -20.32 -26.41 12.60
CA GLN A 28 -19.88 -27.74 12.12
C GLN A 28 -18.37 -27.91 12.26
N GLY A 29 -17.92 -29.00 12.85
CA GLY A 29 -16.49 -29.29 13.04
C GLY A 29 -15.78 -28.20 13.85
N ASN A 30 -14.84 -27.48 13.24
CA ASN A 30 -14.11 -26.37 13.84
C ASN A 30 -14.71 -25.01 13.49
N VAL A 31 -15.82 -24.98 12.74
CA VAL A 31 -16.47 -23.75 12.30
C VAL A 31 -17.54 -23.32 13.29
N TRP A 32 -17.47 -22.07 13.66
CA TRP A 32 -18.45 -21.39 14.51
C TRP A 32 -19.15 -20.29 13.70
N VAL A 33 -20.36 -19.93 14.13
CA VAL A 33 -21.16 -18.90 13.48
C VAL A 33 -21.58 -17.82 14.46
N CYS A 34 -21.55 -16.58 14.01
CA CYS A 34 -22.07 -15.43 14.74
C CYS A 34 -22.96 -14.59 13.81
N ARG A 35 -24.07 -14.06 14.34
CA ARG A 35 -25.02 -13.22 13.62
C ARG A 35 -24.93 -11.79 14.16
N ILE A 36 -24.69 -10.84 13.28
CA ILE A 36 -24.47 -9.44 13.60
C ILE A 36 -25.51 -8.60 12.89
N GLY A 37 -26.29 -7.85 13.66
CA GLY A 37 -27.24 -6.89 13.09
C GLY A 37 -26.54 -5.83 12.23
N ASN A 38 -27.01 -5.59 11.01
CA ASN A 38 -26.39 -4.67 10.06
C ASN A 38 -26.33 -3.22 10.57
N SER A 39 -27.12 -2.86 11.57
CA SER A 39 -27.05 -1.56 12.23
C SER A 39 -25.69 -1.27 12.89
N LEU A 40 -24.90 -2.30 13.23
CA LEU A 40 -23.54 -2.13 13.76
C LEU A 40 -22.63 -1.43 12.75
N PHE A 41 -22.83 -1.67 11.46
CA PHE A 41 -21.97 -1.18 10.39
C PHE A 41 -22.38 0.22 9.86
N GLY A 42 -23.51 0.74 10.29
CA GLY A 42 -24.03 2.02 9.79
C GLY A 42 -24.20 2.03 8.27
N ASN A 43 -23.54 2.96 7.60
CA ASN A 43 -23.60 3.10 6.13
C ASN A 43 -22.52 2.30 5.38
N TYR A 44 -21.66 1.58 6.10
CA TYR A 44 -20.53 0.86 5.52
C TYR A 44 -20.42 -0.53 6.15
N ASN A 45 -20.91 -1.54 5.43
CA ASN A 45 -20.77 -2.94 5.84
C ASN A 45 -19.57 -3.58 5.16
N PRO A 46 -18.46 -3.86 5.88
CA PRO A 46 -17.26 -4.44 5.32
C PRO A 46 -17.47 -5.82 4.69
N TYR A 47 -18.48 -6.57 5.16
CA TYR A 47 -18.76 -7.95 4.72
C TYR A 47 -19.64 -8.02 3.47
N THR A 48 -20.06 -6.88 2.95
CA THR A 48 -20.77 -6.73 1.66
C THR A 48 -20.02 -5.81 0.70
N THR A 49 -18.97 -5.17 1.18
CA THR A 49 -18.14 -4.25 0.38
C THR A 49 -16.90 -4.98 -0.12
N TYR A 50 -16.76 -5.08 -1.43
CA TYR A 50 -15.58 -5.69 -2.05
C TYR A 50 -14.42 -4.72 -2.14
N VAL A 51 -13.20 -5.26 -2.04
CA VAL A 51 -11.97 -4.57 -2.45
C VAL A 51 -12.00 -4.40 -3.96
N TYR A 52 -11.87 -3.18 -4.46
CA TYR A 52 -11.91 -2.88 -5.89
C TYR A 52 -11.22 -1.56 -6.21
N GLY A 53 -10.79 -1.43 -7.44
CA GLY A 53 -10.20 -0.21 -7.99
C GLY A 53 -9.23 -0.53 -9.11
N ASP A 54 -8.70 0.50 -9.76
CA ASP A 54 -7.67 0.33 -10.78
C ASP A 54 -6.44 -0.31 -10.19
N TRP A 55 -5.79 -1.13 -11.00
CA TRP A 55 -4.59 -1.86 -10.67
C TRP A 55 -4.78 -2.93 -9.57
N TYR A 56 -6.01 -3.23 -9.20
CA TYR A 56 -6.34 -4.40 -8.39
C TYR A 56 -6.67 -5.58 -9.31
N PHE A 57 -5.87 -6.64 -9.27
CA PHE A 57 -5.93 -7.77 -10.19
C PHE A 57 -6.02 -9.13 -9.49
N ALA A 58 -6.48 -9.17 -8.25
CA ALA A 58 -6.65 -10.44 -7.55
C ALA A 58 -7.53 -11.41 -8.34
N GLY A 59 -7.12 -12.65 -8.41
CA GLY A 59 -7.83 -13.69 -9.16
C GLY A 59 -9.20 -14.06 -8.59
N ARG A 60 -9.54 -13.52 -7.41
CA ARG A 60 -10.82 -13.71 -6.71
C ARG A 60 -11.23 -12.45 -5.97
N SER A 61 -12.55 -12.28 -5.79
CA SER A 61 -13.09 -11.16 -5.03
C SER A 61 -12.80 -11.31 -3.54
N LYS A 62 -12.43 -10.23 -2.90
CA LYS A 62 -12.22 -10.13 -1.45
C LYS A 62 -13.06 -9.01 -0.88
N HIS A 63 -13.61 -9.21 0.30
CA HIS A 63 -14.31 -8.15 1.03
C HIS A 63 -13.33 -7.28 1.80
N THR A 64 -13.74 -6.07 2.16
CA THR A 64 -13.02 -5.22 3.10
C THR A 64 -13.14 -5.71 4.54
N GLY A 65 -14.03 -6.66 4.78
CA GLY A 65 -14.23 -7.36 6.04
C GLY A 65 -13.02 -8.19 6.46
N ALA A 66 -12.88 -8.40 7.76
CA ALA A 66 -11.89 -9.28 8.37
C ALA A 66 -12.35 -9.78 9.75
N VAL A 67 -11.95 -10.98 10.09
CA VAL A 67 -12.12 -11.58 11.42
C VAL A 67 -10.73 -11.76 12.03
N TYR A 68 -10.59 -11.44 13.31
CA TYR A 68 -9.34 -11.56 14.03
C TYR A 68 -9.48 -12.52 15.21
N LEU A 69 -8.49 -13.37 15.39
CA LEU A 69 -8.36 -14.24 16.54
C LEU A 69 -7.06 -13.91 17.27
N ASN A 70 -7.15 -13.40 18.50
CA ASN A 70 -5.98 -13.01 19.30
C ASN A 70 -5.03 -12.08 18.52
N ASP A 71 -5.60 -11.05 17.89
CA ASP A 71 -4.94 -10.04 17.07
C ASP A 71 -4.40 -10.52 15.70
N LYS A 72 -4.54 -11.80 15.34
CA LYS A 72 -4.22 -12.31 13.99
C LYS A 72 -5.43 -12.28 13.08
N MET A 73 -5.26 -11.75 11.86
CA MET A 73 -6.28 -11.74 10.81
C MET A 73 -6.46 -13.15 10.23
N LEU A 74 -7.70 -13.59 10.09
CA LEU A 74 -8.06 -14.84 9.44
C LEU A 74 -8.19 -14.65 7.93
N TYR A 75 -7.95 -15.73 7.17
CA TYR A 75 -8.05 -15.74 5.70
C TYR A 75 -9.51 -15.84 5.25
N GLU A 76 -9.87 -15.10 4.23
CA GLU A 76 -11.21 -15.12 3.66
C GLU A 76 -11.41 -16.33 2.75
N ALA A 77 -12.40 -17.16 3.06
CA ALA A 77 -12.81 -18.27 2.22
C ALA A 77 -13.79 -17.83 1.12
N GLU A 78 -13.75 -18.48 -0.04
CA GLU A 78 -14.64 -18.17 -1.16
C GLU A 78 -16.06 -18.72 -0.96
N SER A 79 -16.23 -19.67 -0.05
CA SER A 79 -17.51 -20.30 0.27
C SER A 79 -17.49 -20.86 1.70
N LEU A 80 -18.67 -21.14 2.22
CA LEU A 80 -18.82 -21.82 3.49
C LEU A 80 -18.14 -23.20 3.49
N GLU A 81 -18.23 -23.93 2.37
CA GLU A 81 -17.55 -25.23 2.22
C GLU A 81 -16.03 -25.09 2.33
N ALA A 82 -15.44 -24.09 1.67
CA ALA A 82 -14.02 -23.80 1.77
C ALA A 82 -13.60 -23.37 3.19
N CYS A 83 -14.45 -22.63 3.91
CA CYS A 83 -14.25 -22.28 5.31
C CYS A 83 -14.23 -23.53 6.20
N ILE A 84 -15.17 -24.47 5.99
CA ILE A 84 -15.24 -25.73 6.74
C ILE A 84 -14.00 -26.59 6.50
N LYS A 85 -13.56 -26.72 5.25
CA LYS A 85 -12.36 -27.50 4.88
C LYS A 85 -11.09 -26.95 5.52
N GLY A 86 -10.96 -25.63 5.62
CA GLY A 86 -9.77 -24.99 6.17
C GLY A 86 -8.51 -25.33 5.38
N GLU A 87 -8.59 -25.37 4.05
CA GLU A 87 -7.45 -25.71 3.18
C GLU A 87 -6.34 -24.66 3.27
N VAL A 88 -5.09 -25.11 3.23
CA VAL A 88 -3.92 -24.22 3.28
C VAL A 88 -3.88 -23.32 2.05
N TRP A 89 -3.59 -22.03 2.26
CA TRP A 89 -3.27 -21.06 1.23
C TRP A 89 -1.75 -20.96 1.08
N GLU A 90 -1.19 -21.75 0.17
CA GLU A 90 0.26 -21.94 0.02
C GLU A 90 1.01 -20.67 -0.41
N TYR A 91 0.29 -19.67 -0.90
CA TYR A 91 0.89 -18.43 -1.41
C TYR A 91 1.21 -17.40 -0.34
N SER A 92 0.74 -17.59 0.88
CA SER A 92 1.04 -16.71 2.02
C SER A 92 2.49 -16.84 2.50
N TRP A 93 2.96 -15.81 3.20
CA TRP A 93 4.19 -15.89 3.98
C TRP A 93 4.05 -16.79 5.22
N GLU A 94 2.84 -16.96 5.73
CA GLU A 94 2.49 -17.81 6.88
C GLU A 94 1.39 -18.82 6.48
N PRO A 95 1.71 -19.79 5.59
CA PRO A 95 0.70 -20.70 5.05
C PRO A 95 0.05 -21.59 6.13
N GLU A 96 0.76 -21.90 7.21
CA GLU A 96 0.22 -22.67 8.35
C GLU A 96 -0.90 -21.94 9.09
N ASP A 97 -0.91 -20.62 9.12
CA ASP A 97 -1.99 -19.83 9.71
C ASP A 97 -3.20 -19.69 8.79
N SER A 98 -3.03 -20.00 7.51
CA SER A 98 -4.09 -19.86 6.51
C SER A 98 -5.23 -20.87 6.63
N VAL A 99 -5.10 -21.87 7.48
CA VAL A 99 -6.19 -22.80 7.84
C VAL A 99 -7.28 -22.13 8.68
N TYR A 100 -6.95 -21.04 9.36
CA TYR A 100 -7.92 -20.20 10.05
C TYR A 100 -8.64 -19.33 9.03
N LYS A 101 -9.89 -19.64 8.76
CA LYS A 101 -10.68 -19.00 7.68
C LYS A 101 -11.97 -18.42 8.21
N TRP A 102 -12.46 -17.44 7.47
CA TRP A 102 -13.80 -16.90 7.68
C TRP A 102 -14.56 -16.80 6.35
N TYR A 103 -15.87 -16.81 6.43
CA TYR A 103 -16.82 -16.58 5.35
C TYR A 103 -18.00 -15.81 5.88
N ALA A 104 -18.63 -14.96 5.09
CA ALA A 104 -19.82 -14.23 5.49
C ALA A 104 -20.88 -14.22 4.40
N GLU A 105 -22.13 -14.15 4.84
CA GLU A 105 -23.31 -13.96 3.97
C GLU A 105 -24.32 -13.04 4.62
N GLN A 106 -25.28 -12.56 3.84
CA GLN A 106 -26.37 -11.73 4.34
C GLN A 106 -27.63 -12.56 4.54
N ASP A 107 -28.30 -12.37 5.66
CA ASP A 107 -29.59 -12.96 5.97
C ASP A 107 -30.53 -11.87 6.50
N GLY A 108 -31.28 -11.26 5.60
CA GLY A 108 -32.13 -10.11 5.93
C GLY A 108 -31.32 -8.93 6.45
N GLU A 109 -31.59 -8.52 7.69
CA GLU A 109 -30.94 -7.40 8.37
C GLU A 109 -29.70 -7.84 9.18
N GLU A 110 -29.19 -9.04 8.93
CA GLU A 110 -28.05 -9.58 9.63
C GLU A 110 -26.92 -9.97 8.67
N THR A 111 -25.69 -9.72 9.10
CA THR A 111 -24.47 -10.32 8.55
C THR A 111 -24.18 -11.58 9.35
N VAL A 112 -24.14 -12.72 8.68
CA VAL A 112 -23.83 -14.02 9.26
C VAL A 112 -22.38 -14.36 8.97
N ILE A 113 -21.56 -14.45 10.01
CA ILE A 113 -20.12 -14.72 9.88
C ILE A 113 -19.83 -16.12 10.39
N TYR A 114 -19.24 -16.93 9.54
CA TYR A 114 -18.70 -18.25 9.85
C TYR A 114 -17.18 -18.15 9.97
N ALA A 115 -16.60 -18.75 11.00
CA ALA A 115 -15.15 -18.77 11.14
C ALA A 115 -14.64 -20.11 11.67
N ASN A 116 -13.57 -20.60 11.06
CA ASN A 116 -12.91 -21.83 11.41
C ASN A 116 -11.76 -21.51 12.38
N PHE A 117 -11.96 -21.81 13.65
CA PHE A 117 -11.02 -21.50 14.72
C PHE A 117 -10.07 -22.66 15.07
N GLN A 118 -10.04 -23.72 14.25
CA GLN A 118 -9.11 -24.85 14.40
C GLN A 118 -9.14 -25.48 15.80
N GLY A 119 -10.34 -25.69 16.33
CA GLY A 119 -10.57 -26.34 17.63
C GLY A 119 -10.54 -25.42 18.85
N LYS A 120 -10.26 -24.13 18.69
CA LYS A 120 -10.38 -23.13 19.75
C LYS A 120 -11.84 -22.74 19.96
N ASN A 121 -12.20 -22.42 21.19
CA ASN A 121 -13.52 -21.88 21.55
C ASN A 121 -13.50 -20.35 21.44
N PRO A 122 -14.14 -19.74 20.45
CA PRO A 122 -14.08 -18.29 20.25
C PRO A 122 -14.69 -17.47 21.39
N ASN A 123 -15.53 -18.07 22.22
CA ASN A 123 -16.09 -17.38 23.39
C ASN A 123 -15.11 -17.27 24.55
N GLU A 124 -14.03 -18.05 24.54
CA GLU A 124 -12.94 -18.03 25.52
C GLU A 124 -11.72 -17.24 25.02
N GLU A 125 -11.68 -16.94 23.72
CA GLU A 125 -10.62 -16.22 23.04
C GLU A 125 -11.03 -14.76 22.78
N LYS A 126 -10.08 -13.91 22.41
CA LYS A 126 -10.36 -12.56 21.89
C LYS A 126 -10.67 -12.67 20.41
N VAL A 127 -11.93 -12.57 20.04
CA VAL A 127 -12.37 -12.55 18.64
C VAL A 127 -12.94 -11.19 18.30
N GLU A 128 -12.42 -10.58 17.25
CA GLU A 128 -12.85 -9.25 16.80
C GLU A 128 -13.23 -9.29 15.31
N ILE A 129 -14.08 -8.37 14.92
CA ILE A 129 -14.45 -8.12 13.51
C ILE A 129 -14.23 -6.65 13.20
N ASN A 130 -13.70 -6.32 12.02
CA ASN A 130 -13.62 -4.92 11.63
C ASN A 130 -15.00 -4.37 11.26
N VAL A 131 -15.28 -3.16 11.70
CA VAL A 131 -16.58 -2.50 11.51
C VAL A 131 -16.46 -1.07 10.98
N ARG A 132 -15.25 -0.48 11.07
CA ARG A 132 -14.97 0.90 10.65
C ARG A 132 -13.98 0.92 9.50
N ARG A 133 -14.21 1.82 8.57
CA ARG A 133 -13.34 2.02 7.42
C ARG A 133 -12.00 2.67 7.80
N GLU A 134 -12.04 3.60 8.73
CA GLU A 134 -10.87 4.36 9.19
C GLU A 134 -10.81 4.38 10.73
N CYS A 135 -9.63 4.66 11.26
CA CYS A 135 -9.41 4.84 12.69
C CYS A 135 -9.19 6.31 13.05
N PHE A 136 -8.40 7.03 12.25
CA PHE A 136 -8.07 8.43 12.55
C PHE A 136 -7.96 9.24 11.26
N MET A 137 -9.05 9.90 10.90
CA MET A 137 -9.12 10.78 9.73
C MET A 137 -10.08 11.94 9.98
N PRO A 138 -9.73 13.17 9.60
CA PRO A 138 -10.66 14.30 9.64
C PRO A 138 -11.75 14.15 8.57
N GLU A 139 -12.99 14.49 8.91
CA GLU A 139 -14.09 14.54 7.92
C GLU A 139 -13.82 15.57 6.80
N LYS A 140 -13.13 16.66 7.14
CA LYS A 140 -12.85 17.75 6.21
C LYS A 140 -11.39 17.78 5.79
N THR A 141 -11.16 18.12 4.54
CA THR A 141 -9.82 18.47 4.04
C THR A 141 -9.26 19.70 4.74
N GLY A 142 -7.93 19.87 4.70
CA GLY A 142 -7.26 21.08 5.21
C GLY A 142 -7.10 21.16 6.74
N VAL A 143 -7.43 20.11 7.49
CA VAL A 143 -7.16 20.04 8.94
C VAL A 143 -5.68 19.79 9.17
N SER A 144 -4.92 20.87 9.18
CA SER A 144 -3.45 20.86 9.15
C SER A 144 -2.81 20.89 10.54
N TYR A 145 -1.54 20.49 10.60
CA TYR A 145 -0.68 20.59 11.80
C TYR A 145 -1.17 19.78 13.00
N LEU A 146 -1.67 18.59 12.77
CA LEU A 146 -1.91 17.62 13.84
C LEU A 146 -0.66 16.78 14.12
N THR A 147 -0.52 16.35 15.36
CA THR A 147 0.42 15.30 15.76
C THR A 147 -0.36 14.14 16.36
N VAL A 148 -0.08 12.94 15.89
CA VAL A 148 -0.61 11.67 16.44
C VAL A 148 0.57 10.87 16.93
N SER A 149 0.62 10.57 18.24
CA SER A 149 1.83 10.04 18.87
C SER A 149 1.52 8.96 19.89
N GLY A 150 2.24 7.85 19.80
CA GLY A 150 2.28 6.80 20.82
C GLY A 150 1.04 5.89 20.89
N PHE A 151 0.22 5.80 19.86
CA PHE A 151 -0.95 4.94 19.79
C PHE A 151 -0.66 3.61 19.11
N ARG A 152 -1.40 2.56 19.47
CA ARG A 152 -1.69 1.45 18.58
C ARG A 152 -2.92 1.80 17.75
N ILE A 153 -2.79 1.72 16.41
CA ILE A 153 -3.86 2.00 15.45
C ILE A 153 -4.03 0.74 14.60
N GLU A 154 -5.21 0.11 14.68
CA GLU A 154 -5.32 -1.25 14.17
C GLU A 154 -6.70 -1.62 13.63
N LYS A 155 -6.73 -2.65 12.75
CA LYS A 155 -7.92 -3.44 12.38
C LYS A 155 -9.02 -2.66 11.68
N ALA A 156 -8.68 -1.77 10.75
CA ALA A 156 -9.69 -1.07 9.96
C ALA A 156 -10.01 -1.79 8.64
N ALA A 157 -11.25 -1.61 8.20
CA ALA A 157 -11.79 -2.13 6.94
C ALA A 157 -11.52 -1.15 5.79
N THR A 158 -10.26 -0.79 5.59
CA THR A 158 -9.85 0.17 4.57
C THR A 158 -10.13 -0.35 3.17
N THR A 159 -10.36 0.56 2.24
CA THR A 159 -10.58 0.24 0.83
C THR A 159 -9.26 0.27 0.05
N TRP A 160 -9.26 -0.31 -1.14
CA TRP A 160 -8.14 -0.17 -2.07
C TRP A 160 -7.89 1.30 -2.39
N ALA A 161 -6.64 1.69 -2.48
CA ALA A 161 -6.22 3.04 -2.80
C ALA A 161 -5.74 3.12 -4.27
N PRO A 162 -6.64 3.32 -5.25
CA PRO A 162 -6.27 3.42 -6.65
C PRO A 162 -5.66 4.79 -6.96
N PRO A 163 -4.70 4.89 -7.90
CA PRO A 163 -3.90 6.11 -8.07
C PRO A 163 -4.65 7.31 -8.65
N ALA A 164 -5.73 7.10 -9.40
CA ALA A 164 -6.49 8.20 -10.03
C ALA A 164 -7.75 8.62 -9.24
N ALA A 165 -8.04 8.01 -8.12
CA ALA A 165 -9.22 8.27 -7.30
C ALA A 165 -8.87 8.74 -5.88
N TYR A 166 -9.89 8.99 -5.09
CA TYR A 166 -9.75 9.26 -3.67
C TYR A 166 -9.05 8.11 -2.96
N GLN A 167 -8.14 8.47 -2.07
CA GLN A 167 -7.40 7.50 -1.28
C GLN A 167 -7.51 7.83 0.21
N ASP A 168 -7.83 6.82 0.99
CA ASP A 168 -7.79 6.84 2.44
C ASP A 168 -7.06 5.61 2.99
N GLY A 169 -6.80 5.62 4.28
CA GLY A 169 -6.16 4.55 5.00
C GLY A 169 -6.64 4.52 6.44
N MET A 170 -6.08 3.64 7.23
CA MET A 170 -6.44 3.51 8.64
C MET A 170 -6.20 4.82 9.41
N ILE A 171 -5.11 5.53 9.08
CA ILE A 171 -4.85 6.92 9.46
C ILE A 171 -4.54 7.74 8.22
N SER A 172 -5.18 8.91 8.09
CA SER A 172 -5.01 9.77 6.91
C SER A 172 -5.10 11.26 7.24
N PRO A 173 -4.14 12.08 6.77
CA PRO A 173 -4.19 13.53 6.88
C PRO A 173 -5.31 14.21 6.08
N HIS A 174 -5.92 13.53 5.15
CA HIS A 174 -7.04 13.99 4.35
C HIS A 174 -6.80 15.34 3.66
N TRP A 175 -5.85 15.37 2.69
CA TRP A 175 -5.53 16.56 1.89
C TRP A 175 -5.25 17.79 2.75
N SER A 176 -4.26 17.66 3.63
CA SER A 176 -3.87 18.72 4.57
C SER A 176 -2.35 18.88 4.61
N LYS A 177 -1.87 19.71 5.51
CA LYS A 177 -0.45 20.03 5.63
C LYS A 177 0.13 19.74 7.01
N GLY A 178 1.37 19.27 7.01
CA GLY A 178 2.24 19.32 8.18
C GLY A 178 1.81 18.44 9.35
N TRP A 179 1.22 17.27 9.10
CA TRP A 179 0.99 16.30 10.16
C TRP A 179 2.30 15.65 10.61
N ILE A 180 2.32 15.23 11.87
CA ILE A 180 3.36 14.35 12.41
C ILE A 180 2.66 13.09 12.93
N ILE A 181 3.08 11.94 12.42
CA ILE A 181 2.67 10.61 12.91
C ILE A 181 3.92 9.97 13.45
N GLU A 182 3.96 9.73 14.75
CA GLU A 182 5.19 9.30 15.39
C GLU A 182 4.97 8.33 16.56
N ASP A 183 5.97 7.45 16.76
CA ASP A 183 6.00 6.53 17.89
C ASP A 183 4.76 5.63 17.98
N CYS A 184 4.10 5.34 16.85
CA CYS A 184 2.88 4.55 16.74
C CYS A 184 3.18 3.13 16.25
N GLU A 185 2.32 2.19 16.66
CA GLU A 185 2.18 0.88 16.01
C GLU A 185 0.93 0.91 15.13
N ILE A 186 1.08 0.58 13.84
CA ILE A 186 0.01 0.65 12.85
C ILE A 186 -0.06 -0.70 12.15
N SER A 187 -1.17 -1.45 12.37
CA SER A 187 -1.22 -2.85 11.94
C SER A 187 -2.61 -3.34 11.58
N ASN A 188 -2.65 -4.45 10.83
CA ASN A 188 -3.88 -5.17 10.52
C ASN A 188 -4.91 -4.34 9.73
N SER A 189 -4.44 -3.51 8.79
CA SER A 189 -5.32 -2.84 7.83
C SER A 189 -5.67 -3.77 6.67
N LYS A 190 -6.92 -3.79 6.24
CA LYS A 190 -7.31 -4.59 5.05
C LYS A 190 -6.59 -4.11 3.79
N CYS A 191 -6.35 -2.82 3.63
CA CYS A 191 -5.57 -2.25 2.53
C CYS A 191 -4.44 -1.38 3.07
N ALA A 192 -4.61 -0.06 3.14
CA ALA A 192 -3.54 0.87 3.52
C ALA A 192 -3.49 1.15 5.02
N GLY A 193 -2.28 1.15 5.60
CA GLY A 193 -2.05 1.57 6.98
C GLY A 193 -2.15 3.10 7.10
N ILE A 194 -1.18 3.82 6.56
CA ILE A 194 -1.18 5.28 6.46
C ILE A 194 -1.47 5.66 5.01
N CYS A 195 -2.38 6.61 4.79
CA CYS A 195 -2.61 7.13 3.45
C CYS A 195 -2.45 8.65 3.38
N LEU A 196 -1.50 9.10 2.56
CA LEU A 196 -1.25 10.50 2.21
C LEU A 196 -1.88 10.81 0.85
N GLY A 197 -3.14 10.41 0.69
CA GLY A 197 -3.79 10.37 -0.59
C GLY A 197 -4.44 11.67 -1.04
N LYS A 198 -5.00 11.57 -2.22
CA LYS A 198 -5.74 12.62 -2.92
C LYS A 198 -7.11 12.86 -2.24
N TYR A 199 -7.60 14.09 -2.35
CA TYR A 199 -8.95 14.48 -1.97
C TYR A 199 -10.03 13.79 -2.82
N LEU A 200 -11.28 13.76 -2.32
CA LEU A 200 -12.45 13.34 -3.11
C LEU A 200 -12.80 14.42 -4.13
N ASP A 201 -12.76 14.07 -5.42
CA ASP A 201 -13.13 14.96 -6.52
C ASP A 201 -14.40 14.41 -7.20
N PRO A 202 -15.60 14.90 -6.85
CA PRO A 202 -16.85 14.31 -7.34
C PRO A 202 -17.02 14.38 -8.87
N ASP A 203 -16.28 15.27 -9.53
CA ASP A 203 -16.30 15.42 -10.99
C ASP A 203 -15.25 14.54 -11.69
N ASN A 204 -14.37 13.90 -10.95
CA ASN A 204 -13.27 13.12 -11.49
C ASN A 204 -12.86 11.93 -10.61
N GLU A 205 -13.84 11.22 -10.03
CA GLU A 205 -13.57 9.99 -9.28
C GLU A 205 -13.71 8.77 -10.18
N HIS A 206 -12.59 8.09 -10.41
CA HIS A 206 -12.49 6.97 -11.32
C HIS A 206 -11.78 5.79 -10.65
N TYR A 207 -12.55 4.98 -9.94
CA TYR A 207 -12.03 3.74 -9.35
C TYR A 207 -11.70 2.67 -10.39
N PHE A 208 -12.34 2.76 -11.58
CA PHE A 208 -12.12 1.85 -12.71
C PHE A 208 -11.96 2.64 -14.01
N THR A 209 -10.76 3.06 -14.30
CA THR A 209 -10.48 3.90 -15.48
C THR A 209 -10.71 3.15 -16.79
N TYR A 210 -10.52 1.83 -16.82
CA TYR A 210 -10.77 1.01 -18.03
C TYR A 210 -12.26 0.98 -18.47
N LYS A 211 -13.19 1.40 -17.60
CA LYS A 211 -14.60 1.57 -17.94
C LYS A 211 -14.93 2.91 -18.62
N HIS A 212 -13.93 3.78 -18.75
CA HIS A 212 -14.08 5.11 -19.31
C HIS A 212 -13.40 5.21 -20.68
N VAL A 213 -13.69 6.29 -21.40
CA VAL A 213 -13.09 6.57 -22.73
C VAL A 213 -11.58 6.87 -22.63
N LYS A 214 -11.12 7.32 -21.46
CA LYS A 214 -9.72 7.67 -21.21
C LYS A 214 -8.92 6.49 -20.69
N SER A 215 -7.64 6.42 -21.05
CA SER A 215 -6.73 5.45 -20.47
C SER A 215 -6.43 5.75 -18.99
N PRO A 216 -6.00 4.76 -18.19
CA PRO A 216 -5.58 4.98 -16.80
C PRO A 216 -4.57 6.11 -16.64
N THR A 217 -3.52 6.13 -17.46
CA THR A 217 -2.48 7.16 -17.44
C THR A 217 -3.00 8.56 -17.79
N GLN A 218 -4.02 8.66 -18.64
CA GLN A 218 -4.66 9.95 -18.91
C GLN A 218 -5.50 10.42 -17.72
N MET A 219 -6.17 9.50 -17.02
CA MET A 219 -6.92 9.83 -15.81
C MET A 219 -6.00 10.36 -14.71
N GLU A 220 -4.80 9.80 -14.58
CA GLU A 220 -3.80 10.30 -13.66
C GLU A 220 -3.34 11.72 -14.00
N ARG A 221 -3.04 12.01 -15.28
CA ARG A 221 -2.71 13.36 -15.73
C ARG A 221 -3.84 14.36 -15.45
N ASP A 222 -5.08 13.95 -15.69
CA ASP A 222 -6.25 14.77 -15.36
C ASP A 222 -6.32 15.06 -13.86
N ALA A 223 -6.07 14.06 -13.01
CA ALA A 223 -6.06 14.26 -11.55
C ALA A 223 -5.00 15.28 -11.11
N VAL A 224 -3.80 15.23 -11.70
CA VAL A 224 -2.71 16.18 -11.43
C VAL A 224 -3.11 17.61 -11.85
N CYS A 225 -3.63 17.78 -13.06
CA CYS A 225 -4.07 19.09 -13.55
C CYS A 225 -5.22 19.65 -12.71
N ARG A 226 -6.19 18.81 -12.34
CA ARG A 226 -7.30 19.24 -11.49
C ARG A 226 -6.85 19.56 -10.06
N GLY A 227 -5.83 18.87 -9.56
CA GLY A 227 -5.23 19.17 -8.27
C GLY A 227 -4.78 20.61 -8.12
N GLN A 228 -4.33 21.26 -9.20
CA GLN A 228 -3.97 22.68 -9.20
C GLN A 228 -5.18 23.56 -8.81
N TYR A 229 -6.37 23.26 -9.32
CA TYR A 229 -7.60 23.97 -8.97
C TYR A 229 -8.06 23.69 -7.54
N HIS A 230 -7.74 22.52 -7.00
CA HIS A 230 -8.05 22.13 -5.63
C HIS A 230 -6.93 22.46 -4.64
N GLY A 231 -6.08 23.41 -4.98
CA GLY A 231 -5.07 23.95 -4.09
C GLY A 231 -3.91 23.02 -3.81
N TRP A 232 -3.53 22.17 -4.78
CA TRP A 232 -2.31 21.37 -4.68
C TRP A 232 -1.07 22.24 -4.80
N LEU A 233 -0.76 22.91 -3.72
CA LEU A 233 0.34 23.85 -3.56
C LEU A 233 1.12 23.53 -2.28
N LYS A 234 2.41 23.83 -2.27
CA LYS A 234 3.30 23.62 -1.11
C LYS A 234 2.80 24.31 0.16
N GLU A 235 2.07 25.39 0.02
CA GLU A 235 1.50 26.16 1.13
C GLU A 235 0.32 25.44 1.78
N ASN A 236 -0.37 24.55 1.07
CA ASN A 236 -1.64 23.99 1.50
C ASN A 236 -1.56 22.49 1.86
N VAL A 237 -0.73 21.70 1.16
CA VAL A 237 -0.76 20.22 1.22
C VAL A 237 0.64 19.67 1.40
N GLY A 238 0.73 18.51 2.06
CA GLY A 238 1.98 17.78 2.21
C GLY A 238 2.81 18.20 3.42
N SER A 239 4.12 18.05 3.32
CA SER A 239 5.07 18.34 4.40
C SER A 239 4.79 17.56 5.69
N HIS A 240 4.35 16.31 5.56
CA HIS A 240 4.11 15.42 6.67
C HIS A 240 5.41 14.81 7.18
N ILE A 241 5.44 14.42 8.44
CA ILE A 241 6.54 13.63 9.03
C ILE A 241 5.96 12.34 9.58
N ILE A 242 6.43 11.21 9.08
CA ILE A 242 6.08 9.89 9.59
C ILE A 242 7.35 9.28 10.12
N ARG A 243 7.42 9.05 11.44
CA ARG A 243 8.67 8.61 12.04
C ARG A 243 8.51 7.71 13.26
N ARG A 244 9.49 6.82 13.43
CA ARG A 244 9.59 5.90 14.57
C ARG A 244 8.31 5.11 14.79
N CYS A 245 7.66 4.75 13.67
CA CYS A 245 6.48 3.90 13.68
C CYS A 245 6.86 2.46 13.33
N ASN A 246 6.16 1.50 13.96
CA ASN A 246 6.14 0.12 13.55
C ASN A 246 4.87 -0.12 12.70
N ILE A 247 5.05 -0.41 11.40
CA ILE A 247 3.94 -0.51 10.44
C ILE A 247 3.98 -1.90 9.81
N HIS A 248 2.92 -2.69 10.01
CA HIS A 248 2.94 -4.08 9.55
C HIS A 248 1.55 -4.68 9.33
N ASN A 249 1.50 -5.81 8.62
CA ASN A 249 0.28 -6.56 8.35
C ASN A 249 -0.84 -5.67 7.75
N CYS A 250 -0.45 -4.84 6.79
CA CYS A 250 -1.36 -4.07 5.94
C CYS A 250 -1.32 -4.68 4.54
N GLU A 251 -2.48 -5.07 4.00
CA GLU A 251 -2.49 -5.96 2.84
C GLU A 251 -2.31 -5.25 1.49
N GLN A 252 -2.41 -3.92 1.42
CA GLN A 252 -2.01 -3.15 0.24
C GLN A 252 -0.73 -2.37 0.47
N GLY A 253 -0.61 -1.64 1.55
CA GLY A 253 0.57 -0.83 1.78
C GLY A 253 0.72 -0.31 3.19
N GLY A 254 1.97 -0.17 3.62
CA GLY A 254 2.27 0.46 4.90
C GLY A 254 1.98 1.96 4.86
N ILE A 255 2.56 2.65 3.87
CA ILE A 255 2.36 4.08 3.62
C ILE A 255 2.08 4.27 2.13
N ILE A 256 0.89 4.72 1.79
CA ILE A 256 0.48 4.99 0.40
C ILE A 256 0.21 6.49 0.27
N GLY A 257 0.53 7.07 -0.88
CA GLY A 257 0.21 8.46 -1.15
C GLY A 257 0.07 8.77 -2.63
N ARG A 258 -0.93 9.60 -2.93
CA ARG A 258 -1.08 10.25 -4.23
C ARG A 258 -1.23 11.74 -4.01
N MET A 259 -0.28 12.52 -4.51
CA MET A 259 -0.28 13.99 -4.45
C MET A 259 -0.22 14.58 -3.03
N GLY A 260 -0.93 14.04 -2.05
CA GLY A 260 -0.94 14.54 -0.68
C GLY A 260 0.35 14.32 0.11
N GLY A 261 1.21 13.38 -0.36
CA GLY A 261 2.49 13.07 0.27
C GLY A 261 3.66 13.99 -0.09
N VAL A 262 3.47 14.98 -0.95
CA VAL A 262 4.55 15.90 -1.39
C VAL A 262 5.27 16.57 -0.23
N PHE A 263 6.58 16.81 -0.37
CA PHE A 263 7.43 17.50 0.62
C PHE A 263 7.53 16.79 1.99
N SER A 264 7.16 15.52 2.07
CA SER A 264 7.10 14.78 3.32
C SER A 264 8.41 14.07 3.65
N ILE A 265 8.59 13.74 4.92
CA ILE A 265 9.72 12.97 5.43
C ILE A 265 9.20 11.68 6.06
N ILE A 266 9.69 10.56 5.57
CA ILE A 266 9.41 9.21 6.08
C ILE A 266 10.71 8.67 6.64
N GLU A 267 10.83 8.63 7.97
CA GLU A 267 12.11 8.38 8.62
C GLU A 267 12.04 7.48 9.86
N ASP A 268 13.10 6.72 10.07
CA ASP A 268 13.27 5.92 11.29
C ASP A 268 12.11 4.95 11.56
N ASN A 269 11.40 4.49 10.51
CA ASN A 269 10.29 3.56 10.63
C ASN A 269 10.77 2.12 10.44
N HIS A 270 10.06 1.19 11.06
CA HIS A 270 10.11 -0.23 10.78
C HIS A 270 8.84 -0.62 10.02
N ILE A 271 8.97 -1.01 8.74
CA ILE A 271 7.86 -1.35 7.85
C ILE A 271 8.06 -2.80 7.39
N HIS A 272 7.10 -3.67 7.71
CA HIS A 272 7.29 -5.09 7.41
C HIS A 272 5.98 -5.87 7.26
N HIS A 273 6.07 -7.04 6.64
CA HIS A 273 4.92 -7.94 6.42
C HIS A 273 3.75 -7.22 5.75
N ILE A 274 4.04 -6.49 4.68
CA ILE A 274 3.03 -5.84 3.84
C ILE A 274 2.61 -6.80 2.74
N ASN A 275 1.29 -7.00 2.60
CA ASN A 275 0.69 -8.07 1.80
C ASN A 275 1.11 -9.47 2.28
N ASN A 276 1.11 -9.66 3.58
CA ASN A 276 1.60 -10.88 4.21
C ASN A 276 0.73 -12.10 3.85
N MET A 277 -0.56 -11.91 3.78
CA MET A 277 -1.52 -12.98 3.48
C MET A 277 -1.58 -13.34 2.00
N MET A 278 -1.07 -12.49 1.10
CA MET A 278 -1.14 -12.66 -0.35
C MET A 278 -2.56 -12.90 -0.87
N GLU A 279 -3.56 -12.37 -0.18
CA GLU A 279 -4.95 -12.43 -0.60
C GLU A 279 -5.32 -11.31 -1.58
N LEU A 280 -4.62 -10.19 -1.51
CA LEU A 280 -4.73 -9.10 -2.47
C LEU A 280 -3.62 -9.21 -3.52
N GLY A 281 -3.93 -8.84 -4.75
CA GLY A 281 -2.98 -8.78 -5.85
C GLY A 281 -3.21 -7.52 -6.67
N GLY A 282 -2.18 -7.02 -7.31
CA GLY A 282 -2.28 -5.82 -8.14
C GLY A 282 -1.03 -4.98 -8.13
N ALA A 283 -1.09 -3.83 -8.79
CA ALA A 283 0.05 -2.95 -8.99
C ALA A 283 0.22 -1.85 -7.93
N GLU A 284 -0.57 -1.80 -6.89
CA GLU A 284 -0.50 -0.72 -5.89
C GLU A 284 -0.02 -1.22 -4.52
N ILE A 285 0.84 -2.26 -4.49
CA ILE A 285 1.26 -2.94 -3.26
C ILE A 285 2.74 -2.69 -2.98
N ALA A 286 3.05 -2.04 -1.85
CA ALA A 286 4.42 -1.83 -1.38
C ALA A 286 4.49 -1.46 0.11
N GLY A 287 5.67 -1.59 0.72
CA GLY A 287 5.94 -1.04 2.04
C GLY A 287 5.66 0.46 2.07
N THR A 288 6.21 1.19 1.11
CA THR A 288 5.81 2.59 0.83
C THR A 288 5.58 2.78 -0.66
N LYS A 289 4.45 3.35 -1.04
CA LYS A 289 4.16 3.71 -2.43
C LYS A 289 3.68 5.15 -2.56
N MET A 290 4.38 5.94 -3.39
CA MET A 290 4.05 7.34 -3.63
C MET A 290 3.93 7.63 -5.11
N HIS A 291 2.80 8.18 -5.53
CA HIS A 291 2.69 8.95 -6.75
C HIS A 291 2.94 10.43 -6.45
N ALA A 292 3.65 11.12 -7.33
CA ALA A 292 4.07 12.50 -7.16
C ALA A 292 4.93 12.69 -5.88
N ALA A 293 6.00 11.88 -5.76
CA ALA A 293 6.96 12.01 -4.66
C ALA A 293 7.86 13.24 -4.81
N ILE A 294 7.25 14.44 -4.90
CA ILE A 294 7.98 15.70 -5.08
C ILE A 294 8.62 16.11 -3.75
N ASP A 295 9.95 16.27 -3.73
CA ASP A 295 10.75 16.61 -2.54
C ASP A 295 10.46 15.69 -1.33
N VAL A 296 10.16 14.42 -1.56
CA VAL A 296 9.96 13.43 -0.49
C VAL A 296 11.30 12.84 -0.09
N ILE A 297 11.50 12.67 1.21
CA ILE A 297 12.71 12.05 1.78
C ILE A 297 12.31 10.76 2.48
N PHE A 298 12.88 9.64 2.04
CA PHE A 298 12.83 8.33 2.72
C PHE A 298 14.19 8.09 3.35
N ARG A 299 14.27 8.09 4.67
CA ARG A 299 15.58 7.93 5.32
C ARG A 299 15.55 7.10 6.60
N ARG A 300 16.58 6.28 6.77
CA ARG A 300 16.80 5.47 7.97
C ARG A 300 15.60 4.57 8.32
N ASN A 301 14.89 4.09 7.29
CA ASN A 301 13.85 3.11 7.48
C ASN A 301 14.43 1.70 7.38
N HIS A 302 13.85 0.77 8.13
CA HIS A 302 14.06 -0.64 7.99
C HIS A 302 12.81 -1.24 7.34
N ILE A 303 12.93 -1.77 6.11
CA ILE A 303 11.80 -2.25 5.32
C ILE A 303 12.09 -3.68 4.86
N HIS A 304 11.24 -4.63 5.26
CA HIS A 304 11.43 -6.03 4.92
C HIS A 304 10.13 -6.84 4.88
N HIS A 305 10.17 -8.01 4.22
CA HIS A 305 9.00 -8.88 4.05
C HIS A 305 7.79 -8.12 3.50
N CYS A 306 8.04 -7.20 2.59
CA CYS A 306 7.04 -6.51 1.79
C CYS A 306 7.08 -7.08 0.37
N THR A 307 5.99 -7.05 -0.35
CA THR A 307 5.99 -7.42 -1.78
C THR A 307 6.96 -6.54 -2.55
N MET A 308 6.93 -5.23 -2.29
CA MET A 308 7.95 -4.24 -2.68
C MET A 308 8.32 -3.36 -1.49
N GLY A 309 9.54 -2.86 -1.44
CA GLY A 309 10.00 -1.98 -0.37
C GLY A 309 9.52 -0.53 -0.57
N ILE A 310 10.26 0.25 -1.37
CA ILE A 310 9.96 1.65 -1.69
C ILE A 310 9.61 1.77 -3.18
N TRP A 311 8.44 2.28 -3.48
CA TRP A 311 8.00 2.54 -4.84
C TRP A 311 7.67 4.03 -5.03
N CYS A 312 8.49 4.71 -5.82
CA CYS A 312 8.23 6.07 -6.29
C CYS A 312 7.69 5.97 -7.73
N ASP A 313 6.38 6.02 -7.85
CA ASP A 313 5.66 5.87 -9.09
C ASP A 313 5.17 7.25 -9.56
N TRP A 314 5.38 7.56 -10.81
CA TRP A 314 5.00 8.83 -11.44
C TRP A 314 5.42 10.08 -10.68
N GLU A 315 6.10 11.00 -11.36
CA GLU A 315 6.38 12.35 -10.87
C GLU A 315 7.31 12.41 -9.62
N ALA A 316 8.18 11.40 -9.42
CA ALA A 316 9.25 11.53 -8.44
C ALA A 316 10.23 12.61 -8.91
N GLN A 317 10.34 13.70 -8.17
CA GLN A 317 11.14 14.86 -8.54
C GLN A 317 11.70 15.55 -7.28
N GLY A 318 13.01 15.68 -7.19
CA GLY A 318 13.68 16.14 -5.96
C GLY A 318 13.64 15.10 -4.83
N THR A 319 13.30 13.88 -5.15
CA THR A 319 13.14 12.77 -4.20
C THR A 319 14.51 12.28 -3.71
N ARG A 320 14.61 11.96 -2.43
CA ARG A 320 15.81 11.32 -1.87
C ARG A 320 15.47 10.07 -1.08
N ILE A 321 16.16 8.98 -1.41
CA ILE A 321 16.08 7.69 -0.70
C ILE A 321 17.45 7.42 -0.10
N THR A 322 17.60 7.52 1.23
CA THR A 322 18.93 7.53 1.85
C THR A 322 18.99 6.77 3.18
N GLN A 323 20.09 6.08 3.42
CA GLN A 323 20.38 5.42 4.70
C GLN A 323 19.33 4.38 5.12
N ASN A 324 18.62 3.77 4.18
CA ASN A 324 17.64 2.73 4.47
C ASN A 324 18.29 1.35 4.43
N LEU A 325 17.75 0.43 5.22
CA LEU A 325 18.02 -1.00 5.14
C LEU A 325 16.77 -1.70 4.56
N LEU A 326 16.95 -2.34 3.40
CA LEU A 326 15.89 -3.10 2.74
C LEU A 326 16.36 -4.53 2.48
N HIS A 327 15.52 -5.51 2.84
CA HIS A 327 15.82 -6.92 2.62
C HIS A 327 14.54 -7.77 2.59
N ASP A 328 14.61 -8.94 1.97
CA ASP A 328 13.50 -9.88 1.89
C ASP A 328 12.19 -9.27 1.34
N ASN A 329 12.30 -8.22 0.50
CA ASN A 329 11.19 -7.59 -0.18
C ASN A 329 10.90 -8.37 -1.46
N GLN A 330 10.10 -9.41 -1.32
CA GLN A 330 9.75 -10.35 -2.38
C GLN A 330 8.43 -11.04 -2.06
N ARG A 331 7.86 -11.70 -3.02
CA ARG A 331 6.75 -12.62 -2.78
C ARG A 331 7.29 -14.00 -2.42
N PRO A 332 6.55 -14.79 -1.62
CA PRO A 332 6.83 -16.20 -1.46
C PRO A 332 6.98 -16.88 -2.81
N GLU A 333 7.82 -17.91 -2.91
CA GLU A 333 8.12 -18.57 -4.18
C GLU A 333 6.85 -19.03 -4.93
N PHE A 334 5.91 -19.62 -4.21
CA PHE A 334 4.64 -20.07 -4.79
C PHE A 334 3.71 -18.91 -5.21
N ALA A 335 3.83 -17.75 -4.60
CA ALA A 335 3.01 -16.59 -4.94
C ALA A 335 3.44 -15.91 -6.26
N LYS A 336 4.61 -16.24 -6.80
CA LYS A 336 5.07 -15.73 -8.10
C LYS A 336 4.17 -16.12 -9.26
N GLN A 337 3.38 -17.17 -9.10
CA GLN A 337 2.46 -17.67 -10.13
C GLN A 337 1.03 -17.15 -9.98
N LEU A 338 0.74 -16.37 -8.93
CA LEU A 338 -0.59 -15.80 -8.74
C LEU A 338 -0.94 -14.82 -9.88
N PRO A 339 -2.18 -14.88 -10.41
CA PRO A 339 -2.68 -13.86 -11.31
C PRO A 339 -2.58 -12.45 -10.66
N GLY A 340 -2.20 -11.46 -11.43
CA GLY A 340 -1.96 -10.10 -10.90
C GLY A 340 -0.74 -10.01 -9.98
N GLY A 341 0.16 -10.97 -10.13
CA GLY A 341 1.39 -11.01 -9.38
C GLY A 341 2.28 -9.81 -9.67
N MET A 342 2.67 -9.13 -8.61
CA MET A 342 3.50 -7.94 -8.65
C MET A 342 4.98 -8.27 -8.78
N MET A 343 5.70 -7.33 -9.33
CA MET A 343 7.15 -7.26 -9.23
C MET A 343 7.58 -7.19 -7.76
N SER A 344 8.74 -7.72 -7.45
CA SER A 344 9.32 -7.74 -6.11
C SER A 344 10.68 -7.10 -6.14
N GLN A 345 10.88 -6.00 -5.43
CA GLN A 345 12.16 -5.31 -5.31
C GLN A 345 12.26 -4.44 -4.08
N ASP A 346 13.51 -4.07 -3.71
CA ASP A 346 13.74 -3.14 -2.62
C ASP A 346 13.31 -1.72 -2.99
N ILE A 347 13.73 -1.23 -4.15
CA ILE A 347 13.39 0.12 -4.62
C ILE A 347 12.94 0.04 -6.08
N PHE A 348 11.83 0.70 -6.37
CA PHE A 348 11.36 0.96 -7.72
C PHE A 348 11.12 2.46 -7.92
N VAL A 349 11.76 3.03 -8.94
CA VAL A 349 11.48 4.40 -9.41
C VAL A 349 10.95 4.30 -10.82
N GLU A 350 9.71 4.76 -11.00
CA GLU A 350 8.95 4.57 -12.23
C GLU A 350 8.45 5.89 -12.79
N VAL A 351 8.53 6.01 -14.11
CA VAL A 351 7.89 7.06 -14.94
C VAL A 351 8.06 8.47 -14.38
N SER A 352 9.31 8.86 -14.10
CA SER A 352 9.64 10.14 -13.48
C SER A 352 10.74 10.86 -14.26
N HIS A 353 10.73 12.17 -14.23
CA HIS A 353 11.74 13.00 -14.89
C HIS A 353 12.95 13.30 -13.99
N GLY A 354 12.90 12.89 -12.71
CA GLY A 354 13.95 13.21 -11.75
C GLY A 354 14.03 14.71 -11.39
N PRO A 355 15.08 15.12 -10.69
CA PRO A 355 16.15 14.25 -10.17
C PRO A 355 15.70 13.37 -9.01
N THR A 356 16.26 12.17 -8.93
CA THR A 356 16.09 11.28 -7.78
C THR A 356 17.48 10.87 -7.27
N LEU A 357 17.73 11.08 -5.97
CA LEU A 357 18.98 10.67 -5.33
C LEU A 357 18.75 9.44 -4.47
N ILE A 358 19.46 8.35 -4.78
CA ILE A 358 19.47 7.11 -4.00
C ILE A 358 20.87 6.94 -3.42
N ASP A 359 21.01 7.19 -2.10
CA ASP A 359 22.36 7.21 -1.50
C ASP A 359 22.44 6.52 -0.14
N ASN A 360 23.58 5.91 0.12
CA ASN A 360 23.92 5.29 1.40
C ASN A 360 22.90 4.21 1.87
N ASN A 361 22.24 3.51 0.96
CA ASN A 361 21.32 2.44 1.29
C ASN A 361 22.01 1.07 1.30
N ILE A 362 21.45 0.13 2.03
CA ILE A 362 21.77 -1.28 2.02
C ILE A 362 20.59 -2.03 1.46
N LEU A 363 20.73 -2.59 0.25
CA LEU A 363 19.72 -3.28 -0.52
C LEU A 363 20.08 -4.75 -0.65
N LEU A 364 19.38 -5.65 0.03
CA LEU A 364 19.76 -7.05 0.18
C LEU A 364 18.79 -8.05 -0.45
N SER A 365 17.63 -7.62 -0.96
CA SER A 365 16.66 -8.50 -1.64
C SER A 365 17.25 -9.04 -2.96
N ASP A 366 16.68 -10.11 -3.48
CA ASP A 366 17.11 -10.74 -4.74
C ASP A 366 17.00 -9.79 -5.93
N VAL A 367 16.00 -8.92 -5.94
CA VAL A 367 15.89 -7.78 -6.83
C VAL A 367 16.03 -6.53 -5.98
N SER A 368 17.16 -5.85 -6.10
CA SER A 368 17.44 -4.67 -5.27
C SER A 368 16.85 -3.40 -5.85
N LEU A 369 16.92 -3.23 -7.17
CA LEU A 369 16.51 -1.97 -7.77
C LEU A 369 15.96 -2.15 -9.18
N ARG A 370 14.85 -1.48 -9.45
CA ARG A 370 14.33 -1.28 -10.79
C ARG A 370 14.20 0.20 -11.07
N MET A 371 14.65 0.60 -12.25
CA MET A 371 14.51 1.97 -12.75
C MET A 371 13.81 1.96 -14.11
N ALA A 372 12.65 2.59 -14.18
CA ALA A 372 11.92 2.90 -15.40
C ALA A 372 11.72 4.42 -15.50
N THR A 373 12.82 5.18 -15.42
CA THR A 373 12.83 6.62 -15.20
C THR A 373 14.05 7.25 -15.85
N GLU A 374 14.24 8.54 -15.65
CA GLU A 374 15.45 9.30 -16.00
C GLU A 374 15.91 10.17 -14.84
N GLY A 375 17.16 10.62 -14.87
CA GLY A 375 17.73 11.57 -13.92
C GLY A 375 17.97 11.01 -12.52
N VAL A 376 18.42 9.74 -12.40
CA VAL A 376 18.73 9.11 -11.11
C VAL A 376 20.24 9.20 -10.83
N ALA A 377 20.57 9.60 -9.60
CA ALA A 377 21.93 9.48 -9.08
C ALA A 377 21.98 8.43 -7.97
N MET A 378 22.83 7.42 -8.14
CA MET A 378 23.09 6.36 -7.17
C MET A 378 24.48 6.52 -6.57
N VAL A 379 24.56 6.74 -5.26
CA VAL A 379 25.80 7.12 -4.60
C VAL A 379 26.00 6.36 -3.28
N HIS A 380 27.14 5.69 -3.13
CA HIS A 380 27.50 5.01 -1.88
C HIS A 380 26.50 3.96 -1.38
N ASN A 381 25.82 3.23 -2.27
CA ASN A 381 24.92 2.15 -1.88
C ASN A 381 25.66 0.80 -1.86
N LEU A 382 25.21 -0.11 -0.99
CA LEU A 382 25.50 -1.53 -1.08
C LEU A 382 24.31 -2.23 -1.74
N ILE A 383 24.51 -2.87 -2.89
CA ILE A 383 23.49 -3.50 -3.71
C ILE A 383 23.87 -4.97 -3.90
N CYS A 384 23.10 -5.87 -3.27
CA CYS A 384 23.38 -7.30 -3.26
C CYS A 384 22.46 -8.13 -4.16
N GLY A 385 21.44 -7.55 -4.75
CA GLY A 385 20.53 -8.20 -5.69
C GLY A 385 20.68 -7.71 -7.11
N SER A 386 19.77 -8.14 -7.98
CA SER A 386 19.73 -7.66 -9.36
C SER A 386 19.37 -6.18 -9.43
N PHE A 387 19.88 -5.58 -10.48
CA PHE A 387 19.65 -4.18 -10.83
C PHE A 387 19.15 -4.13 -12.27
N THR A 388 18.02 -3.50 -12.49
CA THR A 388 17.39 -3.45 -13.81
C THR A 388 17.06 -2.01 -14.20
N VAL A 389 17.43 -1.65 -15.43
CA VAL A 389 16.98 -0.42 -16.09
C VAL A 389 16.07 -0.84 -17.24
N VAL A 390 14.86 -0.37 -17.24
CA VAL A 390 13.85 -0.75 -18.25
C VAL A 390 13.32 0.46 -19.01
N GLY A 391 13.02 0.24 -20.29
CA GLY A 391 12.53 1.28 -21.19
C GLY A 391 11.04 1.67 -21.04
N GLY A 392 10.37 1.19 -19.98
CA GLY A 392 8.91 1.28 -19.84
C GLY A 392 8.31 2.67 -19.66
N GLY A 393 9.13 3.72 -19.58
CA GLY A 393 8.62 5.10 -19.42
C GLY A 393 8.24 5.81 -20.73
N THR A 394 8.66 5.29 -21.86
CA THR A 394 8.47 5.94 -23.15
C THR A 394 7.20 5.51 -23.86
N ASP A 395 6.76 4.29 -23.61
CA ASP A 395 5.71 3.64 -24.37
C ASP A 395 4.53 3.23 -23.50
N ASN A 396 3.36 3.26 -24.09
CA ASN A 396 2.13 2.76 -23.49
C ASN A 396 1.31 2.04 -24.57
N ILE A 397 1.13 0.75 -24.43
CA ILE A 397 0.34 -0.03 -25.39
C ILE A 397 -1.13 0.08 -25.00
N VAL A 398 -1.89 0.78 -25.83
CA VAL A 398 -3.34 0.87 -25.71
C VAL A 398 -3.98 0.23 -26.92
N GLU A 399 -4.81 -0.80 -26.72
CA GLU A 399 -5.48 -1.55 -27.79
C GLU A 399 -4.49 -2.09 -28.86
N GLY A 400 -3.31 -2.55 -28.40
CA GLY A 400 -2.26 -3.05 -29.30
C GLY A 400 -1.48 -1.97 -30.07
N VAL A 401 -1.72 -0.70 -29.79
CA VAL A 401 -0.98 0.42 -30.38
C VAL A 401 -0.04 1.04 -29.36
N ASN A 402 1.24 1.03 -29.70
CA ASN A 402 2.26 1.69 -28.90
C ASN A 402 2.12 3.21 -28.99
N ARG A 403 1.96 3.88 -27.85
CA ARG A 403 1.78 5.34 -27.77
C ARG A 403 2.72 5.92 -26.72
N ALA A 404 3.14 7.17 -26.95
CA ALA A 404 3.97 7.91 -26.01
C ALA A 404 3.27 8.10 -24.64
N ARG A 405 3.97 7.77 -23.56
CA ARG A 405 3.51 7.95 -22.18
C ARG A 405 3.92 9.33 -21.68
N TYR A 406 3.08 10.31 -21.91
CA TYR A 406 3.34 11.68 -21.45
C TYR A 406 3.19 11.79 -19.95
N THR A 407 4.27 12.17 -19.28
CA THR A 407 4.33 12.30 -17.83
C THR A 407 4.47 13.76 -17.42
N PRO A 408 3.74 14.25 -16.39
CA PRO A 408 3.93 15.59 -15.89
C PRO A 408 5.32 15.81 -15.32
N TYR A 409 5.87 16.99 -15.51
CA TYR A 409 7.01 17.47 -14.77
C TYR A 409 6.71 18.83 -14.14
N HIS A 410 7.33 19.11 -13.02
CA HIS A 410 6.95 20.21 -12.14
C HIS A 410 8.02 21.28 -12.09
N ILE A 411 7.61 22.49 -11.76
CA ILE A 411 8.55 23.54 -11.37
C ILE A 411 9.39 23.00 -10.19
N PRO A 412 10.73 23.14 -10.20
CA PRO A 412 11.58 22.62 -9.12
C PRO A 412 11.09 23.01 -7.73
N HIS A 413 10.97 22.02 -6.84
CA HIS A 413 10.52 22.16 -5.45
C HIS A 413 9.10 22.68 -5.28
N ARG A 414 8.25 22.49 -6.29
CA ARG A 414 6.85 22.93 -6.32
C ARG A 414 5.96 21.85 -6.94
N THR A 415 4.65 21.99 -6.75
CA THR A 415 3.64 21.08 -7.31
C THR A 415 3.10 21.55 -8.66
N GLU A 416 3.35 22.81 -9.03
CA GLU A 416 2.82 23.35 -10.28
C GLU A 416 3.44 22.65 -11.49
N VAL A 417 2.57 22.17 -12.37
CA VAL A 417 2.95 21.49 -13.61
C VAL A 417 3.59 22.49 -14.56
N MET A 418 4.80 22.21 -14.98
CA MET A 418 5.53 22.99 -15.98
C MET A 418 5.28 22.50 -17.40
N GLY A 419 4.98 21.21 -17.55
CA GLY A 419 4.72 20.60 -18.84
C GLY A 419 4.52 19.08 -18.75
N PHE A 420 4.42 18.48 -19.94
CA PHE A 420 4.29 17.02 -20.12
C PHE A 420 5.31 16.56 -21.15
N MET A 421 6.09 15.56 -20.80
CA MET A 421 7.07 14.94 -21.69
C MET A 421 7.03 13.42 -21.56
N THR A 422 7.45 12.74 -22.61
CA THR A 422 7.85 11.34 -22.51
C THR A 422 9.22 11.24 -21.85
N ILE A 423 9.41 10.20 -21.06
CA ILE A 423 10.68 9.87 -20.45
C ILE A 423 11.56 9.21 -21.51
N LEU A 424 12.75 9.74 -21.71
CA LEU A 424 13.68 9.26 -22.74
C LEU A 424 14.70 8.27 -22.21
N HIS A 425 14.69 8.03 -20.90
CA HIS A 425 15.74 7.31 -20.16
C HIS A 425 17.13 7.92 -20.33
N GLY A 426 17.91 7.90 -19.29
CA GLY A 426 19.26 8.41 -19.28
C GLY A 426 19.48 9.45 -18.19
N ASP A 427 20.65 10.08 -18.26
CA ASP A 427 21.20 10.92 -17.20
C ASP A 427 21.26 10.17 -15.83
N ASP A 428 21.48 8.85 -15.90
CA ASP A 428 21.69 8.01 -14.73
C ASP A 428 23.16 7.99 -14.35
N ARG A 429 23.44 8.23 -13.07
CA ARG A 429 24.79 8.43 -12.58
C ARG A 429 25.08 7.51 -11.39
N PHE A 430 26.21 6.81 -11.46
CA PHE A 430 26.62 5.83 -10.46
C PHE A 430 27.98 6.19 -9.88
N TYR A 431 28.04 6.46 -8.59
CA TYR A 431 29.30 6.81 -7.91
C TYR A 431 29.49 5.99 -6.64
N ASN A 432 30.66 5.35 -6.52
CA ASN A 432 31.10 4.70 -5.28
C ASN A 432 30.10 3.69 -4.69
N ASN A 433 29.32 3.02 -5.53
CA ASN A 433 28.46 1.93 -5.09
C ASN A 433 29.24 0.63 -5.01
N ILE A 434 28.81 -0.26 -4.13
CA ILE A 434 29.29 -1.64 -4.04
C ILE A 434 28.21 -2.55 -4.58
N PHE A 435 28.51 -3.29 -5.65
CA PHE A 435 27.65 -4.30 -6.24
C PHE A 435 28.15 -5.68 -5.84
N VAL A 436 27.30 -6.48 -5.22
CA VAL A 436 27.59 -7.86 -4.84
C VAL A 436 26.74 -8.79 -5.69
N GLN A 437 27.38 -9.61 -6.50
CA GLN A 437 26.71 -10.60 -7.31
C GLN A 437 26.26 -11.78 -6.44
N LYS A 438 24.96 -11.97 -6.27
CA LYS A 438 24.35 -13.10 -5.55
C LYS A 438 24.27 -14.36 -6.42
N TRP A 439 24.02 -14.20 -7.71
CA TRP A 439 23.71 -15.28 -8.64
C TRP A 439 24.79 -15.44 -9.69
N PRO A 440 25.09 -16.67 -10.17
CA PRO A 440 25.98 -16.88 -11.31
C PRO A 440 25.52 -16.08 -12.53
N ALA A 441 26.48 -15.60 -13.33
CA ALA A 441 26.17 -14.79 -14.53
C ALA A 441 25.23 -15.49 -15.50
N GLU A 442 25.28 -16.81 -15.58
CA GLU A 442 24.40 -17.64 -16.41
C GLU A 442 22.92 -17.59 -16.00
N SER A 443 22.64 -17.38 -14.71
CA SER A 443 21.27 -17.22 -14.23
C SER A 443 20.68 -15.82 -14.49
N LEU A 444 21.53 -14.82 -14.73
CA LEU A 444 21.09 -13.47 -15.08
C LEU A 444 20.64 -13.35 -16.54
N LEU A 445 21.15 -14.21 -17.42
CA LEU A 445 20.79 -14.21 -18.85
C LEU A 445 19.42 -14.89 -19.13
N ILE A 446 18.88 -15.62 -18.18
CA ILE A 446 17.62 -16.38 -18.36
C ILE A 446 16.39 -15.61 -17.84
N ARG A 447 16.60 -14.57 -17.04
CA ARG A 447 15.50 -13.69 -16.59
C ARG A 447 15.31 -12.53 -17.57
N HIS A 448 14.94 -12.84 -18.79
CA HIS A 448 14.17 -11.93 -19.60
C HIS A 448 12.75 -11.93 -19.02
N ASP A 449 12.48 -11.00 -18.15
CA ASP A 449 11.12 -10.69 -17.74
C ASP A 449 10.42 -10.00 -18.92
N SER A 450 10.13 -10.82 -19.96
CA SER A 450 9.32 -10.38 -21.10
C SER A 450 7.83 -10.27 -20.76
N ASP A 451 7.45 -10.65 -19.54
CA ASP A 451 6.07 -10.71 -19.08
C ASP A 451 5.76 -9.78 -17.90
N ASP A 452 6.67 -8.90 -17.56
CA ASP A 452 6.39 -7.88 -16.55
C ASP A 452 5.45 -6.82 -17.15
N GLY A 453 4.19 -7.11 -17.28
CA GLY A 453 3.17 -6.17 -17.74
C GLY A 453 3.30 -4.77 -17.12
N VAL A 454 4.35 -4.06 -17.46
CA VAL A 454 4.55 -2.64 -17.25
C VAL A 454 4.01 -1.97 -18.50
N ASP A 455 2.71 -1.95 -18.59
CA ASP A 455 2.00 -1.17 -19.58
C ASP A 455 1.68 0.23 -19.06
#